data_858459a0dbbc10bec6c473a426139c9c
#
_entry.id   858459a0dbbc10bec6c473a426139c9c
#
_cell.length_a   1.000
_cell.length_b   1.000
_cell.length_c   1.000
_cell.angle_alpha   90.00
_cell.angle_beta   90.00
_cell.angle_gamma   90.00
#
_symmetry.space_group_name_H-M   'P 1'
#
loop_
_entity.id
_entity.type
_entity.pdbx_description
1 polymer ?
#
loop_
_entity_poly.entity_id
_entity_poly.type
_entity_poly.pdbx_seq_one_letter_code
_entity_poly.pdbx_strand_id
1 'polypeptide(L)'
;ANVLDGLGFARTQWEVRCDDLSGGWQMRVALARLLLSPAGSGEKGLLLLDEPTNHLDEASKRWLANWIKASPCTTLIVSHEQELLDGACSHMAEVRGAGLHWYTGNFTKFLEDREERITLAKATYEKQCAEEAELKDFIRRFSANASKSTQAQSRQKLLDKLQKEMRKTVSAATVTTTDGAAGDASKMNLRLAKPPPSNQVQLKMVDSVLGYDAAAPILSGSLELERDMRVIVLGPNGAGKSTLLKTISGTMPLLGGAREITDDRVKLGVFSQDLAQFLPKAKTCLEYVLDVAREEDPLMKEEQGRASLGALGITGTMALRKIGSLSGGEKARVALAAFVLQPRNCLLLDEPSNHLDVGAVRALTDGLQGWNGCLFAVSHNKAFCESLNPTHVIRVKNGEFRMENCYGLTDADFEHEEQTGDATAMAAAAAAVEKAVAEGGVKEEVLAPAR
;
A
#
# COMPACT_ATOMS: atom_id res chain seq x y z
N ALA A 1 0.86 23.22 -21.46
CA ALA A 1 1.38 22.13 -22.27
C ALA A 1 2.35 21.28 -21.44
N ASN A 2 3.52 21.78 -21.05
CA ASN A 2 4.56 20.98 -20.36
C ASN A 2 4.10 20.28 -19.07
N VAL A 3 3.15 20.84 -18.31
CA VAL A 3 2.66 20.23 -17.06
C VAL A 3 1.72 19.07 -17.35
N LEU A 4 0.85 19.19 -18.35
CA LEU A 4 -0.05 18.09 -18.73
C LEU A 4 0.72 16.94 -19.36
N ASP A 5 1.68 17.24 -20.25
CA ASP A 5 2.56 16.23 -20.85
C ASP A 5 3.34 15.48 -19.76
N GLY A 6 3.93 16.21 -18.79
CA GLY A 6 4.68 15.62 -17.68
C GLY A 6 3.85 14.79 -16.70
N LEU A 7 2.54 15.03 -16.63
CA LEU A 7 1.60 14.21 -15.85
C LEU A 7 0.97 13.09 -16.68
N GLY A 8 1.49 12.82 -17.90
CA GLY A 8 1.10 11.70 -18.74
C GLY A 8 -0.20 11.89 -19.53
N PHE A 9 -0.70 13.15 -19.69
CA PHE A 9 -1.88 13.39 -20.52
C PHE A 9 -1.52 13.37 -22.01
N ALA A 10 -2.13 12.47 -22.75
CA ALA A 10 -2.09 12.52 -24.21
C ALA A 10 -2.80 13.78 -24.73
N ARG A 11 -2.34 14.34 -25.85
CA ARG A 11 -2.96 15.57 -26.41
C ARG A 11 -4.43 15.42 -26.75
N THR A 12 -4.86 14.20 -27.07
CA THR A 12 -6.27 13.87 -27.32
C THR A 12 -7.15 13.99 -26.08
N GLN A 13 -6.57 13.87 -24.87
CA GLN A 13 -7.28 13.96 -23.60
C GLN A 13 -7.43 15.41 -23.08
N TRP A 14 -6.76 16.38 -23.69
CA TRP A 14 -6.78 17.78 -23.21
C TRP A 14 -8.14 18.46 -23.36
N GLU A 15 -8.97 18.00 -24.29
CA GLU A 15 -10.29 18.54 -24.56
C GLU A 15 -11.43 17.70 -23.94
N VAL A 16 -11.09 16.60 -23.28
CA VAL A 16 -12.05 15.74 -22.59
C VAL A 16 -12.58 16.46 -21.34
N ARG A 17 -13.87 16.36 -21.09
CA ARG A 17 -14.47 16.95 -19.89
C ARG A 17 -13.96 16.24 -18.65
N CYS A 18 -13.68 16.99 -17.58
CA CYS A 18 -13.17 16.40 -16.32
C CYS A 18 -14.12 15.34 -15.72
N ASP A 19 -15.43 15.49 -15.92
CA ASP A 19 -16.44 14.55 -15.43
C ASP A 19 -16.38 13.18 -16.13
N ASP A 20 -15.85 13.14 -17.35
CA ASP A 20 -15.72 11.92 -18.17
C ASP A 20 -14.39 11.19 -17.89
N LEU A 21 -13.51 11.79 -17.08
CA LEU A 21 -12.24 11.19 -16.70
C LEU A 21 -12.40 10.26 -15.48
N SER A 22 -11.60 9.20 -15.42
CA SER A 22 -11.52 8.36 -14.23
C SER A 22 -10.99 9.13 -13.02
N GLY A 23 -11.26 8.65 -11.79
CA GLY A 23 -10.83 9.31 -10.55
C GLY A 23 -9.34 9.62 -10.49
N GLY A 24 -8.48 8.70 -10.99
CA GLY A 24 -7.04 8.94 -11.08
C GLY A 24 -6.66 10.07 -12.02
N TRP A 25 -7.33 10.17 -13.18
CA TRP A 25 -7.12 11.29 -14.13
C TRP A 25 -7.65 12.62 -13.59
N GLN A 26 -8.78 12.61 -12.87
CA GLN A 26 -9.30 13.82 -12.19
C GLN A 26 -8.29 14.32 -11.14
N MET A 27 -7.64 13.42 -10.39
CA MET A 27 -6.58 13.80 -9.44
C MET A 27 -5.36 14.40 -10.14
N ARG A 28 -4.95 13.86 -11.31
CA ARG A 28 -3.87 14.45 -12.12
C ARG A 28 -4.24 15.84 -12.64
N VAL A 29 -5.51 16.08 -13.04
CA VAL A 29 -6.00 17.43 -13.41
C VAL A 29 -5.93 18.38 -12.22
N ALA A 30 -6.36 17.94 -11.03
CA ALA A 30 -6.28 18.76 -9.83
C ALA A 30 -4.82 19.13 -9.47
N LEU A 31 -3.90 18.16 -9.60
CA LEU A 31 -2.47 18.40 -9.42
C LEU A 31 -1.93 19.39 -10.48
N ALA A 32 -2.26 19.20 -11.76
CA ALA A 32 -1.86 20.12 -12.82
C ALA A 32 -2.32 21.56 -12.55
N ARG A 33 -3.57 21.72 -12.11
CA ARG A 33 -4.13 23.02 -11.73
C ARG A 33 -3.39 23.66 -10.57
N LEU A 34 -3.00 22.86 -9.57
CA LEU A 34 -2.22 23.32 -8.42
C LEU A 34 -0.82 23.78 -8.83
N LEU A 35 -0.12 23.00 -9.65
CA LEU A 35 1.23 23.31 -10.14
C LEU A 35 1.24 24.56 -11.03
N LEU A 36 0.17 24.81 -11.80
CA LEU A 36 0.00 25.99 -12.67
C LEU A 36 -0.54 27.21 -11.92
N SER A 37 -0.89 27.08 -10.64
CA SER A 37 -1.37 28.20 -9.84
C SER A 37 -0.27 29.24 -9.60
N PRO A 38 -0.63 30.52 -9.32
CA PRO A 38 0.36 31.53 -8.96
C PRO A 38 1.24 31.16 -7.76
N ALA A 39 0.71 30.35 -6.84
CA ALA A 39 1.46 29.82 -5.70
C ALA A 39 2.53 28.80 -6.12
N GLY A 40 2.26 27.98 -7.13
CA GLY A 40 3.21 26.99 -7.65
C GLY A 40 4.26 27.58 -8.60
N SER A 41 3.98 28.70 -9.24
CA SER A 41 4.85 29.35 -10.23
C SER A 41 5.56 30.59 -9.71
N GLY A 42 5.27 31.09 -8.49
CA GLY A 42 5.80 32.32 -7.93
C GLY A 42 6.93 32.12 -6.91
N GLU A 43 7.91 33.03 -6.88
CA GLU A 43 9.06 33.00 -5.97
C GLU A 43 8.70 33.04 -4.47
N LYS A 44 7.49 33.45 -4.12
CA LYS A 44 7.00 33.61 -2.73
C LYS A 44 5.83 32.68 -2.39
N GLY A 45 5.61 31.64 -3.19
CA GLY A 45 4.54 30.67 -2.97
C GLY A 45 4.92 29.63 -1.91
N LEU A 46 3.89 29.09 -1.25
CA LEU A 46 3.98 27.87 -0.44
C LEU A 46 3.10 26.81 -1.09
N LEU A 47 3.69 25.69 -1.47
CA LEU A 47 3.01 24.55 -2.05
C LEU A 47 2.92 23.46 -0.99
N LEU A 48 1.71 23.00 -0.71
CA LEU A 48 1.44 21.91 0.22
C LEU A 48 0.94 20.69 -0.57
N LEU A 49 1.71 19.60 -0.54
CA LEU A 49 1.41 18.37 -1.28
C LEU A 49 1.26 17.22 -0.30
N ASP A 50 0.09 16.58 -0.30
CA ASP A 50 -0.20 15.40 0.50
C ASP A 50 -0.35 14.20 -0.44
N GLU A 51 0.61 13.26 -0.36
CA GLU A 51 0.69 12.05 -1.20
C GLU A 51 0.48 12.34 -2.71
N PRO A 52 1.26 13.27 -3.31
CA PRO A 52 1.00 13.75 -4.68
C PRO A 52 1.30 12.71 -5.76
N THR A 53 1.98 11.63 -5.43
CA THR A 53 2.35 10.53 -6.33
C THR A 53 1.28 9.47 -6.46
N ASN A 54 0.26 9.49 -5.61
CA ASN A 54 -0.86 8.59 -5.74
C ASN A 54 -1.49 8.72 -7.13
N HIS A 55 -1.70 7.61 -7.81
CA HIS A 55 -2.24 7.53 -9.17
C HIS A 55 -1.31 8.05 -10.29
N LEU A 56 -0.03 8.36 -9.99
CA LEU A 56 0.97 8.66 -11.00
C LEU A 56 1.72 7.38 -11.40
N ASP A 57 2.06 7.28 -12.67
CA ASP A 57 3.02 6.30 -13.16
C ASP A 57 4.47 6.76 -12.89
N GLU A 58 5.42 5.89 -13.08
CA GLU A 58 6.82 6.12 -12.71
C GLU A 58 7.43 7.30 -13.46
N ALA A 59 7.06 7.48 -14.74
CA ALA A 59 7.53 8.61 -15.56
C ALA A 59 7.00 9.94 -15.02
N SER A 60 5.70 10.01 -14.71
CA SER A 60 5.07 11.20 -14.12
C SER A 60 5.61 11.52 -12.72
N LYS A 61 5.95 10.51 -11.92
CA LYS A 61 6.58 10.69 -10.60
C LYS A 61 7.97 11.34 -10.71
N ARG A 62 8.82 10.81 -11.60
CA ARG A 62 10.15 11.39 -11.87
C ARG A 62 10.05 12.81 -12.42
N TRP A 63 9.09 13.04 -13.32
CA TRP A 63 8.84 14.40 -13.83
C TRP A 63 8.43 15.34 -12.69
N LEU A 64 7.51 14.93 -11.82
CA LEU A 64 7.04 15.73 -10.68
C LEU A 64 8.19 16.06 -9.72
N ALA A 65 9.05 15.09 -9.39
CA ALA A 65 10.23 15.29 -8.54
C ALA A 65 11.17 16.36 -9.14
N ASN A 66 11.44 16.27 -10.45
CA ASN A 66 12.26 17.25 -11.17
C ASN A 66 11.61 18.63 -11.22
N TRP A 67 10.29 18.69 -11.43
CA TRP A 67 9.54 19.94 -11.44
C TRP A 67 9.60 20.64 -10.08
N ILE A 68 9.37 19.89 -8.98
CA ILE A 68 9.45 20.43 -7.61
C ILE A 68 10.85 20.95 -7.32
N LYS A 69 11.90 20.19 -7.69
CA LYS A 69 13.29 20.58 -7.50
C LYS A 69 13.66 21.87 -8.24
N ALA A 70 13.08 22.07 -9.42
CA ALA A 70 13.30 23.27 -10.26
C ALA A 70 12.40 24.46 -9.85
N SER A 71 11.37 24.22 -9.05
CA SER A 71 10.43 25.27 -8.65
C SER A 71 11.07 26.25 -7.66
N PRO A 72 10.87 27.57 -7.81
CA PRO A 72 11.37 28.59 -6.90
C PRO A 72 10.53 28.70 -5.61
N CYS A 73 9.38 28.05 -5.51
CA CYS A 73 8.49 28.13 -4.36
C CYS A 73 8.93 27.16 -3.22
N THR A 74 8.62 27.54 -1.98
CA THR A 74 8.78 26.61 -0.85
C THR A 74 7.73 25.50 -0.96
N THR A 75 8.18 24.24 -0.95
CA THR A 75 7.28 23.09 -1.04
C THR A 75 7.36 22.25 0.22
N LEU A 76 6.21 21.93 0.81
CA LEU A 76 6.07 20.96 1.88
C LEU A 76 5.37 19.73 1.32
N ILE A 77 6.03 18.58 1.38
CA ILE A 77 5.55 17.31 0.81
C ILE A 77 5.34 16.32 1.95
N VAL A 78 4.18 15.71 1.99
CA VAL A 78 3.92 14.51 2.79
C VAL A 78 3.87 13.34 1.81
N SER A 79 4.79 12.40 1.95
CA SER A 79 4.85 11.20 1.10
C SER A 79 5.58 10.07 1.81
N HIS A 80 5.27 8.85 1.41
CA HIS A 80 6.00 7.64 1.80
C HIS A 80 6.93 7.13 0.69
N GLU A 81 6.99 7.83 -0.45
CA GLU A 81 7.72 7.39 -1.63
C GLU A 81 9.16 7.92 -1.62
N GLN A 82 10.11 6.99 -1.47
CA GLN A 82 11.51 7.29 -1.30
C GLN A 82 12.08 8.08 -2.48
N GLU A 83 11.76 7.68 -3.73
CA GLU A 83 12.31 8.32 -4.93
C GLU A 83 11.91 9.79 -5.05
N LEU A 84 10.64 10.12 -4.75
CA LEU A 84 10.18 11.50 -4.71
C LEU A 84 10.95 12.30 -3.63
N LEU A 85 11.03 11.75 -2.42
CA LEU A 85 11.65 12.42 -1.28
C LEU A 85 13.16 12.61 -1.49
N ASP A 86 13.85 11.62 -2.07
CA ASP A 86 15.27 11.72 -2.39
C ASP A 86 15.53 12.67 -3.56
N GLY A 87 14.64 12.69 -4.55
CA GLY A 87 14.78 13.53 -5.75
C GLY A 87 14.45 15.02 -5.53
N ALA A 88 13.45 15.30 -4.69
CA ALA A 88 12.88 16.64 -4.56
C ALA A 88 13.22 17.36 -3.24
N CYS A 89 13.46 16.62 -2.14
CA CYS A 89 13.59 17.24 -0.82
C CYS A 89 15.04 17.55 -0.44
N SER A 90 15.27 18.71 0.18
CA SER A 90 16.54 19.13 0.76
C SER A 90 16.56 19.04 2.29
N HIS A 91 15.38 18.96 2.91
CA HIS A 91 15.19 18.84 4.36
C HIS A 91 14.08 17.84 4.63
N MET A 92 14.21 17.09 5.72
CA MET A 92 13.20 16.17 6.19
C MET A 92 12.67 16.59 7.54
N ALA A 93 11.37 16.38 7.76
CA ALA A 93 10.71 16.65 9.03
C ALA A 93 9.98 15.38 9.50
N GLU A 94 10.42 14.77 10.59
CA GLU A 94 9.78 13.63 11.19
C GLU A 94 8.79 14.10 12.26
N VAL A 95 7.51 13.74 12.12
CA VAL A 95 6.49 13.95 13.16
C VAL A 95 6.55 12.77 14.12
N ARG A 96 6.98 13.00 15.37
CA ARG A 96 7.16 11.92 16.33
C ARG A 96 6.93 12.41 17.76
N GLY A 97 6.20 11.62 18.57
CA GLY A 97 5.97 11.92 19.98
C GLY A 97 5.31 13.29 20.22
N ALA A 98 4.35 13.68 19.37
CA ALA A 98 3.74 15.01 19.33
C ALA A 98 4.74 16.15 19.11
N GLY A 99 5.94 15.86 18.59
CA GLY A 99 6.98 16.82 18.23
C GLY A 99 7.37 16.72 16.76
N LEU A 100 8.04 17.76 16.27
CA LEU A 100 8.59 17.85 14.93
C LEU A 100 10.12 17.84 15.00
N HIS A 101 10.72 16.85 14.35
CA HIS A 101 12.19 16.69 14.33
C HIS A 101 12.71 16.96 12.92
N TRP A 102 13.64 17.90 12.82
CA TRP A 102 14.23 18.34 11.56
C TRP A 102 15.54 17.64 11.27
N TYR A 103 15.75 17.29 10.01
CA TYR A 103 16.97 16.72 9.46
C TYR A 103 17.33 17.47 8.18
N THR A 104 18.61 17.68 7.95
CA THR A 104 19.12 18.27 6.72
C THR A 104 19.54 17.16 5.77
N GLY A 105 19.10 17.25 4.54
CA GLY A 105 19.35 16.22 3.52
C GLY A 105 18.07 15.61 2.98
N ASN A 106 18.24 14.62 2.11
CA ASN A 106 17.16 13.85 1.49
C ASN A 106 16.71 12.69 2.41
N PHE A 107 15.81 11.86 1.92
CA PHE A 107 15.24 10.74 2.70
C PHE A 107 16.29 9.68 3.06
N THR A 108 17.17 9.34 2.14
CA THR A 108 18.27 8.38 2.38
C THR A 108 19.17 8.89 3.53
N LYS A 109 19.58 10.15 3.47
CA LYS A 109 20.39 10.77 4.54
C LYS A 109 19.67 10.82 5.88
N PHE A 110 18.37 11.11 5.87
CA PHE A 110 17.52 11.05 7.06
C PHE A 110 17.52 9.66 7.70
N LEU A 111 17.41 8.58 6.91
CA LEU A 111 17.45 7.21 7.43
C LEU A 111 18.78 6.87 8.09
N GLU A 112 19.90 7.26 7.48
CA GLU A 112 21.25 7.10 8.05
C GLU A 112 21.38 7.83 9.38
N ASP A 113 21.07 9.12 9.41
CA ASP A 113 21.15 9.95 10.62
C ASP A 113 20.23 9.44 11.74
N ARG A 114 19.06 8.91 11.38
CA ARG A 114 18.11 8.29 12.30
C ARG A 114 18.68 7.02 12.93
N GLU A 115 19.28 6.15 12.12
CA GLU A 115 19.86 4.88 12.57
C GLU A 115 21.07 5.13 13.47
N GLU A 116 21.95 6.08 13.13
CA GLU A 116 23.05 6.50 13.98
C GLU A 116 22.56 7.01 15.34
N ARG A 117 21.51 7.84 15.37
CA ARG A 117 20.94 8.35 16.63
C ARG A 117 20.36 7.23 17.49
N ILE A 118 19.68 6.24 16.88
CA ILE A 118 19.13 5.07 17.58
C ILE A 118 20.28 4.27 18.21
N THR A 119 21.31 4.00 17.45
CA THR A 119 22.48 3.23 17.90
C THR A 119 23.19 3.94 19.06
N LEU A 120 23.41 5.26 18.94
CA LEU A 120 24.00 6.06 19.99
C LEU A 120 23.15 6.12 21.27
N ALA A 121 21.82 6.25 21.11
CA ALA A 121 20.89 6.24 22.24
C ALA A 121 20.88 4.90 22.96
N LYS A 122 20.92 3.77 22.23
CA LYS A 122 21.03 2.42 22.82
C LYS A 122 22.35 2.25 23.60
N ALA A 123 23.47 2.60 22.99
CA ALA A 123 24.78 2.52 23.65
C ALA A 123 24.85 3.41 24.91
N THR A 124 24.25 4.61 24.86
CA THR A 124 24.17 5.51 26.02
C THR A 124 23.30 4.92 27.13
N TYR A 125 22.17 4.33 26.77
CA TYR A 125 21.27 3.68 27.73
C TYR A 125 21.93 2.47 28.41
N GLU A 126 22.64 1.63 27.65
CA GLU A 126 23.39 0.48 28.20
C GLU A 126 24.45 0.93 29.23
N LYS A 127 25.20 2.01 28.93
CA LYS A 127 26.17 2.62 29.88
C LYS A 127 25.45 3.12 31.12
N GLN A 128 24.33 3.82 30.99
CA GLN A 128 23.55 4.32 32.12
C GLN A 128 22.98 3.17 32.96
N CYS A 129 22.56 2.06 32.36
CA CYS A 129 22.12 0.86 33.09
C CYS A 129 23.25 0.22 33.91
N ALA A 130 24.48 0.17 33.36
CA ALA A 130 25.64 -0.33 34.08
C ALA A 130 25.98 0.56 35.28
N GLU A 131 26.00 1.88 35.09
CA GLU A 131 26.24 2.86 36.16
C GLU A 131 25.13 2.82 37.24
N GLU A 132 23.87 2.66 36.83
CA GLU A 132 22.76 2.49 37.77
C GLU A 132 22.95 1.25 38.64
N ALA A 133 23.35 0.11 38.02
CA ALA A 133 23.58 -1.14 38.74
C ALA A 133 24.73 -0.98 39.77
N GLU A 134 25.82 -0.34 39.43
CA GLU A 134 26.95 -0.04 40.34
C GLU A 134 26.54 0.84 41.51
N LEU A 135 25.78 1.90 41.26
CA LEU A 135 25.29 2.79 42.29
C LEU A 135 24.32 2.10 43.25
N LYS A 136 23.39 1.28 42.72
CA LYS A 136 22.45 0.46 43.53
C LYS A 136 23.22 -0.54 44.41
N ASP A 137 24.19 -1.22 43.86
CA ASP A 137 24.99 -2.22 44.61
C ASP A 137 25.81 -1.55 45.72
N PHE A 138 26.42 -0.39 45.45
CA PHE A 138 27.12 0.40 46.47
C PHE A 138 26.17 0.83 47.59
N ILE A 139 25.00 1.37 47.27
CA ILE A 139 24.03 1.83 48.27
C ILE A 139 23.56 0.62 49.11
N ARG A 140 23.27 -0.54 48.49
CA ARG A 140 22.88 -1.76 49.19
C ARG A 140 23.94 -2.25 50.20
N ARG A 141 25.22 -2.21 49.84
CA ARG A 141 26.32 -2.66 50.69
C ARG A 141 26.61 -1.73 51.87
N PHE A 142 26.41 -0.42 51.71
CA PHE A 142 26.86 0.59 52.66
C PHE A 142 25.77 1.39 53.35
N SER A 143 24.48 1.18 53.00
CA SER A 143 23.34 1.91 53.61
C SER A 143 23.21 1.63 55.12
N ALA A 144 23.56 0.42 55.60
CA ALA A 144 23.44 0.03 56.98
C ALA A 144 24.68 0.43 57.87
N ASN A 145 25.71 1.04 57.27
CA ASN A 145 26.95 1.32 57.95
C ASN A 145 27.02 2.79 58.39
N ALA A 146 26.95 3.08 59.71
CA ALA A 146 26.87 4.43 60.22
C ALA A 146 28.03 5.36 59.81
N SER A 147 29.23 4.83 59.61
CA SER A 147 30.41 5.60 59.16
C SER A 147 30.37 5.97 57.67
N LYS A 148 29.54 5.29 56.87
CA LYS A 148 29.43 5.53 55.40
C LYS A 148 28.06 6.03 54.95
N SER A 149 27.17 6.33 55.91
CA SER A 149 25.79 6.76 55.60
C SER A 149 25.73 8.02 54.75
N THR A 150 26.63 9.01 55.03
CA THR A 150 26.71 10.25 54.26
C THR A 150 27.14 10.00 52.81
N GLN A 151 28.06 9.02 52.58
CA GLN A 151 28.47 8.62 51.22
C GLN A 151 27.34 7.91 50.50
N ALA A 152 26.57 7.05 51.20
CA ALA A 152 25.41 6.38 50.63
C ALA A 152 24.33 7.38 50.22
N GLN A 153 24.06 8.40 51.05
CA GLN A 153 23.12 9.48 50.71
C GLN A 153 23.58 10.32 49.48
N SER A 154 24.87 10.60 49.36
CA SER A 154 25.41 11.27 48.18
C SER A 154 25.24 10.44 46.91
N ARG A 155 25.50 9.12 47.01
CA ARG A 155 25.29 8.19 45.88
C ARG A 155 23.80 8.04 45.53
N GLN A 156 22.89 8.11 46.52
CA GLN A 156 21.43 8.10 46.26
C GLN A 156 21.00 9.32 45.43
N LYS A 157 21.53 10.52 45.71
CA LYS A 157 21.25 11.73 44.91
C LYS A 157 21.76 11.58 43.47
N LEU A 158 22.92 10.93 43.28
CA LEU A 158 23.45 10.64 41.93
C LEU A 158 22.55 9.65 41.20
N LEU A 159 22.10 8.60 41.88
CA LEU A 159 21.16 7.62 41.33
C LEU A 159 19.84 8.27 40.87
N ASP A 160 19.27 9.15 41.70
CA ASP A 160 18.04 9.88 41.37
C ASP A 160 18.24 10.80 40.13
N LYS A 161 19.41 11.43 40.02
CA LYS A 161 19.77 12.24 38.84
C LYS A 161 19.93 11.38 37.60
N LEU A 162 20.66 10.27 37.69
CA LEU A 162 20.89 9.31 36.61
C LEU A 162 19.55 8.75 36.11
N GLN A 163 18.64 8.37 37.01
CA GLN A 163 17.31 7.85 36.65
C GLN A 163 16.45 8.90 35.89
N LYS A 164 16.59 10.20 36.24
CA LYS A 164 15.94 11.27 35.47
C LYS A 164 16.52 11.41 34.07
N GLU A 165 17.84 11.27 33.93
CA GLU A 165 18.50 11.29 32.62
C GLU A 165 18.16 10.04 31.80
N MET A 166 18.16 8.86 32.41
CA MET A 166 17.74 7.62 31.77
C MET A 166 16.29 7.70 31.24
N ARG A 167 15.35 8.29 31.99
CA ARG A 167 13.98 8.51 31.48
C ARG A 167 13.96 9.36 30.21
N LYS A 168 14.84 10.37 30.10
CA LYS A 168 14.97 11.18 28.87
C LYS A 168 15.60 10.37 27.74
N THR A 169 16.62 9.59 28.04
CA THR A 169 17.29 8.72 27.06
C THR A 169 16.36 7.61 26.60
N VAL A 170 15.61 7.00 27.52
CA VAL A 170 14.55 6.02 27.18
C VAL A 170 13.47 6.71 26.36
N SER A 171 12.99 7.89 26.73
CA SER A 171 12.02 8.63 25.93
C SER A 171 12.58 8.91 24.53
N ALA A 172 13.85 9.30 24.39
CA ALA A 172 14.48 9.46 23.09
C ALA A 172 14.69 8.14 22.35
N ALA A 173 15.03 7.05 23.04
CA ALA A 173 15.22 5.71 22.48
C ALA A 173 13.89 4.94 22.29
N THR A 174 12.94 5.06 23.21
CA THR A 174 11.63 4.37 23.16
C THR A 174 10.68 5.09 22.23
N VAL A 175 10.83 6.40 22.07
CA VAL A 175 10.15 7.16 21.02
C VAL A 175 10.62 6.70 19.63
N THR A 176 11.79 6.07 19.52
CA THR A 176 12.20 5.35 18.29
C THR A 176 11.62 3.96 18.14
N THR A 177 11.07 3.36 19.23
CA THR A 177 10.56 1.97 19.21
C THR A 177 9.07 1.84 19.54
N THR A 178 8.40 2.87 20.06
CA THR A 178 7.03 2.74 20.61
C THR A 178 6.01 3.74 20.09
N ASP A 179 6.36 4.64 19.18
CA ASP A 179 5.35 5.56 18.66
C ASP A 179 4.58 4.97 17.49
N GLY A 180 3.32 4.76 17.78
CA GLY A 180 2.30 4.16 16.98
C GLY A 180 1.83 4.97 15.76
N ALA A 181 2.76 5.44 14.93
CA ALA A 181 2.50 5.75 13.53
C ALA A 181 3.61 5.19 12.62
N ALA A 182 4.78 4.86 13.17
CA ALA A 182 5.74 3.91 12.63
C ALA A 182 5.97 2.88 13.75
N GLY A 183 4.88 2.29 14.25
CA GLY A 183 4.93 1.19 15.19
C GLY A 183 5.82 0.12 14.61
N ASP A 184 6.86 -0.19 15.37
CA ASP A 184 7.83 -1.24 15.19
C ASP A 184 7.50 -2.12 13.98
N ALA A 185 7.91 -1.69 12.76
CA ALA A 185 7.69 -2.48 11.54
C ALA A 185 8.30 -3.89 11.68
N SER A 186 9.21 -4.06 12.64
CA SER A 186 9.79 -5.33 13.04
C SER A 186 8.84 -6.20 13.89
N LYS A 187 7.70 -5.67 14.36
CA LYS A 187 6.73 -6.39 15.20
C LYS A 187 5.36 -6.57 14.56
N MET A 188 5.11 -5.94 13.41
CA MET A 188 3.89 -6.21 12.66
C MET A 188 3.99 -7.61 12.06
N ASN A 189 3.26 -8.57 12.59
CA ASN A 189 3.25 -9.96 12.11
C ASN A 189 1.83 -10.32 11.69
N LEU A 190 1.52 -10.04 10.44
CA LEU A 190 0.22 -10.32 9.86
C LEU A 190 0.13 -11.81 9.48
N ARG A 191 -0.91 -12.48 9.95
CA ARG A 191 -1.20 -13.86 9.59
C ARG A 191 -2.51 -13.94 8.84
N LEU A 192 -2.44 -14.44 7.61
CA LEU A 192 -3.63 -14.68 6.82
C LEU A 192 -4.32 -15.99 7.25
N ALA A 193 -5.65 -16.01 7.17
CA ALA A 193 -6.42 -17.22 7.36
C ALA A 193 -6.00 -18.28 6.32
N LYS A 194 -5.98 -19.54 6.73
CA LYS A 194 -5.60 -20.64 5.84
C LYS A 194 -6.64 -20.81 4.74
N PRO A 195 -6.20 -21.06 3.48
CA PRO A 195 -7.11 -21.33 2.39
C PRO A 195 -7.97 -22.57 2.68
N PRO A 196 -9.27 -22.54 2.38
CA PRO A 196 -10.11 -23.73 2.42
C PRO A 196 -9.63 -24.80 1.41
N PRO A 197 -9.91 -26.09 1.65
CA PRO A 197 -9.61 -27.13 0.68
C PRO A 197 -10.34 -26.88 -0.65
N SER A 198 -9.64 -26.97 -1.76
CA SER A 198 -10.18 -26.79 -3.13
C SER A 198 -9.44 -27.64 -4.13
N ASN A 199 -9.95 -27.74 -5.35
CA ASN A 199 -9.27 -28.34 -6.48
C ASN A 199 -7.97 -27.59 -6.83
N GLN A 200 -7.11 -28.20 -7.66
CA GLN A 200 -5.85 -27.57 -8.12
C GLN A 200 -6.17 -26.31 -8.93
N VAL A 201 -6.98 -26.44 -9.96
CA VAL A 201 -7.47 -25.31 -10.75
C VAL A 201 -8.61 -24.65 -9.98
N GLN A 202 -8.55 -23.36 -9.78
CA GLN A 202 -9.54 -22.59 -9.02
C GLN A 202 -10.46 -21.79 -9.91
N LEU A 203 -9.89 -21.16 -10.95
CA LEU A 203 -10.63 -20.32 -11.87
C LEU A 203 -10.05 -20.45 -13.28
N LYS A 204 -10.91 -20.49 -14.27
CA LYS A 204 -10.59 -20.54 -15.70
C LYS A 204 -11.31 -19.45 -16.46
N MET A 205 -10.60 -18.77 -17.34
CA MET A 205 -11.15 -17.85 -18.31
C MET A 205 -10.67 -18.27 -19.70
N VAL A 206 -11.62 -18.51 -20.61
CA VAL A 206 -11.33 -19.02 -21.95
C VAL A 206 -11.89 -18.03 -22.96
N ASP A 207 -11.03 -17.58 -23.88
CA ASP A 207 -11.34 -16.66 -24.97
C ASP A 207 -12.18 -15.46 -24.52
N SER A 208 -11.78 -14.94 -23.35
CA SER A 208 -12.53 -13.93 -22.62
C SER A 208 -12.35 -12.57 -23.26
N VAL A 209 -13.47 -11.86 -23.45
CA VAL A 209 -13.53 -10.48 -23.91
C VAL A 209 -14.09 -9.61 -22.78
N LEU A 210 -13.36 -8.58 -22.40
CA LEU A 210 -13.62 -7.74 -21.25
C LEU A 210 -13.79 -6.27 -21.67
N GLY A 211 -14.73 -5.58 -21.03
CA GLY A 211 -15.00 -4.17 -21.28
C GLY A 211 -16.25 -3.72 -20.59
N TYR A 212 -16.55 -2.43 -20.69
CA TYR A 212 -17.79 -1.86 -20.14
C TYR A 212 -18.91 -1.81 -21.19
N ASP A 213 -18.54 -1.82 -22.47
CA ASP A 213 -19.45 -1.80 -23.61
C ASP A 213 -19.03 -2.85 -24.63
N ALA A 214 -19.99 -3.60 -25.13
CA ALA A 214 -19.76 -4.61 -26.15
C ALA A 214 -19.23 -4.03 -27.47
N ALA A 215 -19.57 -2.76 -27.76
CA ALA A 215 -19.07 -2.05 -28.93
C ALA A 215 -17.61 -1.57 -28.78
N ALA A 216 -17.10 -1.53 -27.53
CA ALA A 216 -15.75 -1.05 -27.22
C ALA A 216 -15.09 -1.95 -26.18
N PRO A 217 -14.67 -3.17 -26.55
CA PRO A 217 -13.95 -4.06 -25.66
C PRO A 217 -12.59 -3.49 -25.31
N ILE A 218 -12.14 -3.74 -24.08
CA ILE A 218 -10.86 -3.22 -23.55
C ILE A 218 -9.76 -4.26 -23.64
N LEU A 219 -10.07 -5.52 -23.28
CA LEU A 219 -9.09 -6.60 -23.20
C LEU A 219 -9.67 -7.92 -23.70
N SER A 220 -8.79 -8.75 -24.26
CA SER A 220 -9.10 -10.14 -24.57
C SER A 220 -7.96 -11.06 -24.17
N GLY A 221 -8.29 -12.32 -23.83
CA GLY A 221 -7.30 -13.33 -23.50
C GLY A 221 -7.87 -14.50 -22.73
N SER A 222 -7.00 -15.46 -22.44
CA SER A 222 -7.31 -16.64 -21.63
C SER A 222 -6.34 -16.75 -20.46
N LEU A 223 -6.82 -17.27 -19.32
CA LEU A 223 -5.98 -17.56 -18.17
C LEU A 223 -6.56 -18.72 -17.36
N GLU A 224 -5.69 -19.35 -16.59
CA GLU A 224 -6.06 -20.37 -15.63
C GLU A 224 -5.33 -20.11 -14.32
N LEU A 225 -6.07 -19.98 -13.21
CA LEU A 225 -5.50 -19.75 -11.90
C LEU A 225 -5.55 -21.05 -11.09
N GLU A 226 -4.37 -21.50 -10.70
CA GLU A 226 -4.21 -22.69 -9.87
C GLU A 226 -3.85 -22.31 -8.42
N ARG A 227 -4.06 -23.27 -7.52
CA ARG A 227 -3.60 -23.16 -6.15
C ARG A 227 -2.07 -22.96 -6.12
N ASP A 228 -1.61 -22.17 -5.16
CA ASP A 228 -0.21 -21.82 -4.93
C ASP A 228 0.44 -20.95 -6.04
N MET A 229 -0.30 -20.57 -7.10
CA MET A 229 0.19 -19.61 -8.07
C MET A 229 0.31 -18.21 -7.46
N ARG A 230 1.36 -17.50 -7.88
CA ARG A 230 1.62 -16.10 -7.54
C ARG A 230 1.73 -15.30 -8.82
N VAL A 231 0.66 -14.62 -9.18
CA VAL A 231 0.49 -13.93 -10.46
C VAL A 231 0.61 -12.43 -10.24
N ILE A 232 1.51 -11.78 -10.94
CA ILE A 232 1.62 -10.31 -10.99
C ILE A 232 1.10 -9.82 -12.33
N VAL A 233 0.30 -8.75 -12.30
CA VAL A 233 -0.23 -8.11 -13.50
C VAL A 233 0.50 -6.81 -13.77
N LEU A 234 1.11 -6.72 -14.93
CA LEU A 234 1.91 -5.58 -15.39
C LEU A 234 1.29 -4.97 -16.64
N GLY A 235 1.45 -3.69 -16.81
CA GLY A 235 0.98 -2.94 -17.96
C GLY A 235 0.76 -1.46 -17.65
N PRO A 236 0.62 -0.60 -18.66
CA PRO A 236 0.45 0.84 -18.47
C PRO A 236 -0.84 1.19 -17.74
N ASN A 237 -0.92 2.42 -17.23
CA ASN A 237 -2.15 2.93 -16.63
C ASN A 237 -3.21 3.06 -17.73
N GLY A 238 -4.46 2.68 -17.38
CA GLY A 238 -5.55 2.66 -18.37
C GLY A 238 -5.61 1.40 -19.24
N ALA A 239 -4.62 0.52 -19.22
CA ALA A 239 -4.60 -0.71 -20.03
C ALA A 239 -5.67 -1.76 -19.67
N GLY A 240 -6.47 -1.53 -18.61
CA GLY A 240 -7.55 -2.45 -18.21
C GLY A 240 -7.18 -3.43 -17.11
N LYS A 241 -6.08 -3.24 -16.36
CA LYS A 241 -5.70 -4.12 -15.25
C LYS A 241 -6.79 -4.30 -14.20
N SER A 242 -7.39 -3.19 -13.73
CA SER A 242 -8.51 -3.25 -12.77
C SER A 242 -9.79 -3.82 -13.40
N THR A 243 -9.98 -3.67 -14.72
CA THR A 243 -11.07 -4.31 -15.47
C THR A 243 -10.89 -5.84 -15.45
N LEU A 244 -9.68 -6.34 -15.71
CA LEU A 244 -9.34 -7.75 -15.61
C LEU A 244 -9.63 -8.29 -14.20
N LEU A 245 -9.17 -7.59 -13.17
CA LEU A 245 -9.39 -7.98 -11.78
C LEU A 245 -10.90 -8.02 -11.41
N LYS A 246 -11.68 -7.01 -11.82
CA LYS A 246 -13.13 -6.95 -11.62
C LYS A 246 -13.85 -8.09 -12.34
N THR A 247 -13.40 -8.48 -13.52
CA THR A 247 -13.97 -9.61 -14.27
C THR A 247 -13.60 -10.94 -13.62
N ILE A 248 -12.34 -11.12 -13.19
CA ILE A 248 -11.92 -12.31 -12.42
C ILE A 248 -12.74 -12.44 -11.14
N SER A 249 -12.97 -11.35 -10.42
CA SER A 249 -13.80 -11.37 -9.19
C SER A 249 -15.28 -11.65 -9.44
N GLY A 250 -15.76 -11.46 -10.66
CA GLY A 250 -17.18 -11.58 -11.03
C GLY A 250 -18.01 -10.33 -10.72
N THR A 251 -17.38 -9.23 -10.31
CA THR A 251 -18.08 -7.94 -10.10
C THR A 251 -18.43 -7.27 -11.44
N MET A 252 -17.76 -7.66 -12.51
CA MET A 252 -18.02 -7.19 -13.86
C MET A 252 -18.27 -8.41 -14.78
N PRO A 253 -19.35 -8.40 -15.59
CA PRO A 253 -19.66 -9.49 -16.51
C PRO A 253 -18.65 -9.51 -17.67
N LEU A 254 -18.47 -10.70 -18.28
CA LEU A 254 -17.79 -10.87 -19.55
C LEU A 254 -18.64 -10.33 -20.69
N LEU A 255 -17.99 -9.75 -21.70
CA LEU A 255 -18.60 -9.43 -22.99
C LEU A 255 -18.63 -10.64 -23.94
N GLY A 256 -17.66 -11.56 -23.80
CA GLY A 256 -17.56 -12.79 -24.57
C GLY A 256 -16.65 -13.80 -23.90
N GLY A 257 -16.68 -15.05 -24.37
CA GLY A 257 -15.95 -16.15 -23.79
C GLY A 257 -16.60 -16.75 -22.54
N ALA A 258 -15.84 -17.44 -21.71
CA ALA A 258 -16.34 -18.11 -20.52
C ALA A 258 -15.44 -17.80 -19.30
N ARG A 259 -16.07 -17.63 -18.14
CA ARG A 259 -15.44 -17.60 -16.83
C ARG A 259 -16.05 -18.69 -15.97
N GLU A 260 -15.23 -19.59 -15.49
CA GLU A 260 -15.63 -20.73 -14.70
C GLU A 260 -14.86 -20.78 -13.38
N ILE A 261 -15.56 -20.91 -12.27
CA ILE A 261 -14.99 -21.31 -10.98
C ILE A 261 -15.15 -22.83 -10.92
N THR A 262 -14.04 -23.55 -10.86
CA THR A 262 -14.01 -25.01 -11.05
C THR A 262 -14.52 -25.81 -9.85
N ASP A 263 -14.72 -25.18 -8.70
CA ASP A 263 -15.16 -25.81 -7.46
C ASP A 263 -15.97 -24.78 -6.65
N ASP A 264 -17.21 -25.12 -6.29
CA ASP A 264 -18.11 -24.27 -5.50
C ASP A 264 -17.53 -23.87 -4.13
N ARG A 265 -16.50 -24.58 -3.67
CA ARG A 265 -15.77 -24.25 -2.41
C ARG A 265 -14.74 -23.15 -2.59
N VAL A 266 -14.41 -22.76 -3.80
CA VAL A 266 -13.44 -21.71 -4.08
C VAL A 266 -14.01 -20.36 -3.68
N LYS A 267 -13.36 -19.72 -2.71
CA LYS A 267 -13.70 -18.39 -2.23
C LYS A 267 -12.65 -17.40 -2.71
N LEU A 268 -13.09 -16.40 -3.46
CA LEU A 268 -12.25 -15.30 -3.90
C LEU A 268 -12.27 -14.18 -2.84
N GLY A 269 -11.12 -13.62 -2.53
CA GLY A 269 -10.99 -12.42 -1.71
C GLY A 269 -10.50 -11.25 -2.55
N VAL A 270 -11.21 -10.12 -2.53
CA VAL A 270 -10.84 -8.92 -3.28
C VAL A 270 -10.43 -7.83 -2.31
N PHE A 271 -9.20 -7.36 -2.45
CA PHE A 271 -8.73 -6.16 -1.76
C PHE A 271 -8.55 -5.05 -2.80
N SER A 272 -9.58 -4.22 -2.92
CA SER A 272 -9.60 -3.10 -3.86
C SER A 272 -9.07 -1.82 -3.22
N GLN A 273 -8.55 -0.93 -4.04
CA GLN A 273 -8.03 0.38 -3.65
C GLN A 273 -9.06 1.21 -2.84
N ASP A 274 -10.34 1.10 -3.19
CA ASP A 274 -11.41 1.89 -2.57
C ASP A 274 -11.99 1.27 -1.30
N LEU A 275 -11.57 0.07 -0.89
CA LEU A 275 -12.16 -0.65 0.23
C LEU A 275 -12.19 0.18 1.52
N ALA A 276 -11.15 0.98 1.77
CA ALA A 276 -11.05 1.85 2.93
C ALA A 276 -12.09 3.00 2.95
N GLN A 277 -12.61 3.40 1.78
CA GLN A 277 -13.57 4.50 1.66
C GLN A 277 -14.99 4.07 2.03
N PHE A 278 -15.32 2.79 1.80
CA PHE A 278 -16.65 2.22 2.02
C PHE A 278 -16.85 1.65 3.43
N LEU A 279 -15.86 1.78 4.31
CA LEU A 279 -15.98 1.30 5.68
C LEU A 279 -17.11 2.01 6.45
N PRO A 280 -17.88 1.28 7.28
CA PRO A 280 -19.00 1.83 8.05
C PRO A 280 -18.51 2.80 9.14
N LYS A 281 -18.69 4.10 8.90
CA LYS A 281 -18.15 5.19 9.75
C LYS A 281 -18.65 5.16 11.20
N ALA A 282 -19.82 4.55 11.46
CA ALA A 282 -20.46 4.51 12.79
C ALA A 282 -19.91 3.40 13.69
N LYS A 283 -19.41 2.29 13.11
CA LYS A 283 -18.85 1.15 13.87
C LYS A 283 -17.45 1.46 14.39
N THR A 284 -17.07 0.79 15.48
CA THR A 284 -15.66 0.79 15.92
C THR A 284 -14.82 -0.14 15.03
N CYS A 285 -13.49 0.03 15.06
CA CYS A 285 -12.58 -0.83 14.31
C CYS A 285 -12.77 -2.31 14.66
N LEU A 286 -12.88 -2.60 15.94
CA LEU A 286 -13.05 -3.97 16.45
C LEU A 286 -14.38 -4.58 16.06
N GLU A 287 -15.50 -3.84 16.23
CA GLU A 287 -16.82 -4.29 15.79
C GLU A 287 -16.83 -4.66 14.32
N TYR A 288 -16.30 -3.79 13.46
CA TYR A 288 -16.23 -4.05 12.02
C TYR A 288 -15.43 -5.31 11.69
N VAL A 289 -14.24 -5.44 12.26
CA VAL A 289 -13.36 -6.60 12.01
C VAL A 289 -14.00 -7.90 12.47
N LEU A 290 -14.68 -7.88 13.62
CA LEU A 290 -15.38 -9.06 14.14
C LEU A 290 -16.64 -9.39 13.32
N ASP A 291 -17.39 -8.40 12.87
CA ASP A 291 -18.58 -8.64 12.03
C ASP A 291 -18.18 -9.35 10.74
N VAL A 292 -17.17 -8.81 10.04
CA VAL A 292 -16.66 -9.40 8.79
C VAL A 292 -16.08 -10.81 9.01
N ALA A 293 -15.33 -11.02 10.10
CA ALA A 293 -14.76 -12.32 10.39
C ALA A 293 -15.82 -13.37 10.79
N ARG A 294 -16.89 -12.96 11.50
CA ARG A 294 -17.98 -13.83 11.94
C ARG A 294 -18.94 -14.23 10.84
N GLU A 295 -18.94 -13.56 9.70
CA GLU A 295 -19.66 -14.02 8.51
C GLU A 295 -19.18 -15.41 8.06
N GLU A 296 -17.88 -15.68 8.23
CA GLU A 296 -17.26 -16.96 7.84
C GLU A 296 -17.01 -17.89 9.04
N ASP A 297 -16.67 -17.36 10.20
CA ASP A 297 -16.48 -18.10 11.45
C ASP A 297 -17.29 -17.48 12.60
N PRO A 298 -18.55 -17.93 12.81
CA PRO A 298 -19.41 -17.38 13.87
C PRO A 298 -18.83 -17.49 15.28
N LEU A 299 -17.83 -18.37 15.50
CA LEU A 299 -17.17 -18.57 16.80
C LEU A 299 -15.91 -17.71 16.96
N MET A 300 -15.62 -16.82 16.01
CA MET A 300 -14.47 -15.92 16.06
C MET A 300 -14.45 -15.11 17.37
N LYS A 301 -13.35 -15.27 18.12
CA LYS A 301 -13.16 -14.61 19.41
C LYS A 301 -12.68 -13.17 19.24
N GLU A 302 -13.08 -12.31 20.18
CA GLU A 302 -12.64 -10.91 20.20
C GLU A 302 -11.11 -10.76 20.22
N GLU A 303 -10.41 -11.65 20.90
CA GLU A 303 -8.94 -11.67 20.98
C GLU A 303 -8.28 -11.79 19.60
N GLN A 304 -8.86 -12.58 18.69
CA GLN A 304 -8.35 -12.76 17.33
C GLN A 304 -8.53 -11.49 16.49
N GLY A 305 -9.67 -10.81 16.62
CA GLY A 305 -9.90 -9.50 15.99
C GLY A 305 -8.93 -8.43 16.52
N ARG A 306 -8.71 -8.40 17.84
CA ARG A 306 -7.72 -7.51 18.47
C ARG A 306 -6.28 -7.84 18.03
N ALA A 307 -5.95 -9.12 17.89
CA ALA A 307 -4.63 -9.55 17.42
C ALA A 307 -4.39 -9.11 15.96
N SER A 308 -5.39 -9.26 15.07
CA SER A 308 -5.29 -8.81 13.68
C SER A 308 -5.13 -7.29 13.58
N LEU A 309 -5.91 -6.52 14.32
CA LEU A 309 -5.76 -5.07 14.40
C LEU A 309 -4.39 -4.67 14.96
N GLY A 310 -3.96 -5.34 16.03
CA GLY A 310 -2.66 -5.12 16.67
C GLY A 310 -1.48 -5.43 15.76
N ALA A 311 -1.60 -6.45 14.91
CA ALA A 311 -0.61 -6.80 13.89
C ALA A 311 -0.39 -5.68 12.85
N LEU A 312 -1.36 -4.76 12.72
CA LEU A 312 -1.30 -3.58 11.84
C LEU A 312 -1.17 -2.26 12.63
N GLY A 313 -0.75 -2.33 13.90
CA GLY A 313 -0.50 -1.15 14.73
C GLY A 313 -1.74 -0.48 15.31
N ILE A 314 -2.93 -1.08 15.18
CA ILE A 314 -4.17 -0.56 15.76
C ILE A 314 -4.41 -1.23 17.11
N THR A 315 -3.86 -0.65 18.16
CA THR A 315 -3.81 -1.26 19.51
C THR A 315 -4.64 -0.50 20.55
N GLY A 316 -4.96 -1.16 21.66
CA GLY A 316 -5.56 -0.55 22.84
C GLY A 316 -6.85 0.21 22.55
N THR A 317 -6.91 1.48 22.97
CA THR A 317 -8.08 2.35 22.78
C THR A 317 -8.36 2.70 21.31
N MET A 318 -7.37 2.60 20.44
CA MET A 318 -7.53 2.88 19.02
C MET A 318 -8.45 1.85 18.35
N ALA A 319 -8.39 0.57 18.75
CA ALA A 319 -9.28 -0.48 18.27
C ALA A 319 -10.77 -0.21 18.60
N LEU A 320 -11.04 0.61 19.62
CA LEU A 320 -12.38 1.01 20.05
C LEU A 320 -12.83 2.35 19.46
N ARG A 321 -12.01 3.02 18.68
CA ARG A 321 -12.39 4.25 17.97
C ARG A 321 -13.35 3.96 16.84
N LYS A 322 -14.25 4.90 16.57
CA LYS A 322 -15.13 4.86 15.41
C LYS A 322 -14.32 5.05 14.12
N ILE A 323 -14.59 4.24 13.13
CA ILE A 323 -13.92 4.27 11.81
C ILE A 323 -14.00 5.66 11.16
N GLY A 324 -15.11 6.38 11.38
CA GLY A 324 -15.28 7.74 10.84
C GLY A 324 -14.23 8.75 11.33
N SER A 325 -13.61 8.53 12.50
CA SER A 325 -12.59 9.41 13.07
C SER A 325 -11.15 9.05 12.69
N LEU A 326 -10.96 8.01 11.88
CA LEU A 326 -9.64 7.53 11.47
C LEU A 326 -9.14 8.27 10.23
N SER A 327 -7.81 8.38 10.10
CA SER A 327 -7.14 8.81 8.88
C SER A 327 -7.33 7.78 7.75
N GLY A 328 -7.01 8.16 6.50
CA GLY A 328 -7.10 7.26 5.35
C GLY A 328 -6.25 6.00 5.52
N GLY A 329 -5.00 6.13 5.94
CA GLY A 329 -4.10 5.00 6.20
C GLY A 329 -4.54 4.12 7.35
N GLU A 330 -5.11 4.69 8.44
CA GLU A 330 -5.69 3.91 9.53
C GLU A 330 -6.90 3.09 9.06
N LYS A 331 -7.76 3.67 8.22
CA LYS A 331 -8.90 2.96 7.60
C LYS A 331 -8.41 1.82 6.71
N ALA A 332 -7.39 2.03 5.89
CA ALA A 332 -6.80 1.00 5.06
C ALA A 332 -6.27 -0.18 5.91
N ARG A 333 -5.63 0.10 7.04
CA ARG A 333 -5.17 -0.92 7.98
C ARG A 333 -6.32 -1.69 8.65
N VAL A 334 -7.42 -1.01 8.99
CA VAL A 334 -8.64 -1.69 9.50
C VAL A 334 -9.25 -2.60 8.43
N ALA A 335 -9.36 -2.13 7.20
CA ALA A 335 -9.86 -2.92 6.08
C ALA A 335 -8.99 -4.17 5.85
N LEU A 336 -7.67 -4.00 5.87
CA LEU A 336 -6.72 -5.10 5.74
C LEU A 336 -6.82 -6.09 6.91
N ALA A 337 -6.98 -5.62 8.15
CA ALA A 337 -7.17 -6.48 9.32
C ALA A 337 -8.41 -7.37 9.20
N ALA A 338 -9.51 -6.83 8.68
CA ALA A 338 -10.72 -7.60 8.42
C ALA A 338 -10.53 -8.60 7.26
N PHE A 339 -9.87 -8.15 6.19
CA PHE A 339 -9.63 -8.96 4.98
C PHE A 339 -8.82 -10.23 5.28
N VAL A 340 -7.75 -10.13 6.07
CA VAL A 340 -6.85 -11.27 6.32
C VAL A 340 -7.45 -12.35 7.23
N LEU A 341 -8.50 -12.03 7.97
CA LEU A 341 -9.21 -13.00 8.82
C LEU A 341 -10.18 -13.90 8.03
N GLN A 342 -10.53 -13.51 6.82
CA GLN A 342 -11.42 -14.28 5.97
C GLN A 342 -10.66 -15.42 5.27
N PRO A 343 -11.08 -16.69 5.43
CA PRO A 343 -10.46 -17.81 4.71
C PRO A 343 -10.81 -17.74 3.22
N ARG A 344 -9.81 -17.56 2.37
CA ARG A 344 -9.94 -17.44 0.92
C ARG A 344 -8.98 -18.38 0.20
N ASN A 345 -9.36 -18.84 -0.99
CA ASN A 345 -8.52 -19.69 -1.84
C ASN A 345 -7.66 -18.87 -2.78
N CYS A 346 -8.21 -17.77 -3.31
CA CYS A 346 -7.51 -16.85 -4.20
C CYS A 346 -7.69 -15.42 -3.70
N LEU A 347 -6.59 -14.69 -3.56
CA LEU A 347 -6.57 -13.28 -3.20
C LEU A 347 -6.31 -12.43 -4.44
N LEU A 348 -7.21 -11.49 -4.69
CA LEU A 348 -7.13 -10.52 -5.76
C LEU A 348 -6.81 -9.17 -5.15
N LEU A 349 -5.60 -8.66 -5.38
CA LEU A 349 -5.10 -7.42 -4.79
C LEU A 349 -4.96 -6.34 -5.87
N ASP A 350 -5.68 -5.23 -5.72
CA ASP A 350 -5.59 -4.07 -6.61
C ASP A 350 -4.86 -2.94 -5.91
N GLU A 351 -3.60 -2.68 -6.30
CA GLU A 351 -2.70 -1.68 -5.73
C GLU A 351 -2.67 -1.67 -4.19
N PRO A 352 -2.38 -2.82 -3.54
CA PRO A 352 -2.52 -2.95 -2.10
C PRO A 352 -1.52 -2.11 -1.31
N SER A 353 -0.44 -1.67 -1.93
CA SER A 353 0.56 -0.77 -1.35
C SER A 353 0.08 0.68 -1.24
N ASN A 354 -0.90 1.09 -2.07
CA ASN A 354 -1.46 2.42 -2.01
C ASN A 354 -2.22 2.61 -0.69
N HIS A 355 -2.02 3.73 -0.01
CA HIS A 355 -2.64 4.06 1.27
C HIS A 355 -2.15 3.25 2.49
N LEU A 356 -1.20 2.32 2.33
CA LEU A 356 -0.52 1.65 3.44
C LEU A 356 0.84 2.30 3.70
N ASP A 357 1.19 2.47 4.97
CA ASP A 357 2.54 2.87 5.32
C ASP A 357 3.55 1.71 5.11
N VAL A 358 4.83 2.05 5.07
CA VAL A 358 5.92 1.08 4.83
C VAL A 358 5.85 -0.12 5.77
N GLY A 359 5.44 0.10 7.03
CA GLY A 359 5.29 -0.97 8.03
C GLY A 359 4.16 -1.93 7.68
N ALA A 360 2.99 -1.41 7.27
CA ALA A 360 1.84 -2.22 6.88
C ALA A 360 2.08 -2.96 5.55
N VAL A 361 2.76 -2.32 4.58
CA VAL A 361 3.18 -2.99 3.33
C VAL A 361 4.10 -4.17 3.63
N ARG A 362 5.11 -3.97 4.50
CA ARG A 362 6.01 -5.05 4.91
C ARG A 362 5.28 -6.17 5.63
N ALA A 363 4.38 -5.86 6.57
CA ALA A 363 3.60 -6.87 7.27
C ALA A 363 2.69 -7.67 6.32
N LEU A 364 2.09 -7.01 5.34
CA LEU A 364 1.31 -7.66 4.28
C LEU A 364 2.19 -8.60 3.45
N THR A 365 3.34 -8.13 3.02
CA THR A 365 4.31 -8.91 2.24
C THR A 365 4.75 -10.16 3.00
N ASP A 366 5.19 -10.00 4.27
CA ASP A 366 5.63 -11.11 5.11
C ASP A 366 4.51 -12.14 5.33
N GLY A 367 3.28 -11.66 5.54
CA GLY A 367 2.10 -12.51 5.67
C GLY A 367 1.75 -13.27 4.39
N LEU A 368 1.87 -12.63 3.23
CA LEU A 368 1.60 -13.24 1.93
C LEU A 368 2.68 -14.26 1.54
N GLN A 369 3.96 -14.05 1.90
CA GLN A 369 5.02 -15.01 1.62
C GLN A 369 4.77 -16.38 2.25
N GLY A 370 4.22 -16.41 3.45
CA GLY A 370 3.90 -17.65 4.18
C GLY A 370 2.52 -18.25 3.86
N TRP A 371 1.75 -17.65 2.96
CA TRP A 371 0.40 -18.07 2.65
C TRP A 371 0.33 -18.96 1.40
N ASN A 372 -0.40 -20.10 1.49
CA ASN A 372 -0.44 -21.17 0.48
C ASN A 372 -1.71 -21.14 -0.36
N GLY A 373 -2.19 -19.98 -0.78
CA GLY A 373 -3.30 -19.84 -1.71
C GLY A 373 -2.85 -19.18 -3.01
N CYS A 374 -3.78 -19.07 -3.96
CA CYS A 374 -3.54 -18.36 -5.21
C CYS A 374 -3.49 -16.85 -4.94
N LEU A 375 -2.44 -16.19 -5.41
CA LEU A 375 -2.28 -14.75 -5.30
C LEU A 375 -2.30 -14.12 -6.70
N PHE A 376 -3.15 -13.13 -6.89
CA PHE A 376 -3.25 -12.34 -8.10
C PHE A 376 -3.13 -10.87 -7.70
N ALA A 377 -2.04 -10.21 -8.04
CA ALA A 377 -1.77 -8.85 -7.60
C ALA A 377 -1.49 -7.92 -8.79
N VAL A 378 -2.15 -6.77 -8.77
CA VAL A 378 -1.86 -5.62 -9.62
C VAL A 378 -1.07 -4.65 -8.77
N SER A 379 0.15 -4.30 -9.14
CA SER A 379 0.92 -3.26 -8.47
C SER A 379 2.01 -2.68 -9.37
N HIS A 380 2.27 -1.39 -9.20
CA HIS A 380 3.37 -0.68 -9.84
C HIS A 380 4.65 -0.66 -8.97
N ASN A 381 4.57 -1.11 -7.74
CA ASN A 381 5.72 -1.16 -6.83
C ASN A 381 6.56 -2.42 -7.10
N LYS A 382 7.71 -2.24 -7.76
CA LYS A 382 8.64 -3.32 -8.11
C LYS A 382 9.07 -4.12 -6.88
N ALA A 383 9.50 -3.44 -5.81
CA ALA A 383 9.98 -4.10 -4.59
C ALA A 383 8.89 -4.97 -3.94
N PHE A 384 7.63 -4.49 -3.95
CA PHE A 384 6.48 -5.29 -3.49
C PHE A 384 6.27 -6.51 -4.38
N CYS A 385 6.26 -6.34 -5.72
CA CYS A 385 6.06 -7.44 -6.66
C CYS A 385 7.15 -8.52 -6.53
N GLU A 386 8.43 -8.14 -6.46
CA GLU A 386 9.55 -9.05 -6.27
C GLU A 386 9.47 -9.81 -4.95
N SER A 387 9.07 -9.11 -3.88
CA SER A 387 8.96 -9.70 -2.54
C SER A 387 7.88 -10.78 -2.43
N LEU A 388 6.91 -10.81 -3.34
CA LEU A 388 5.89 -11.84 -3.41
C LEU A 388 6.39 -13.14 -4.05
N ASN A 389 7.61 -13.20 -4.60
CA ASN A 389 8.16 -14.34 -5.32
C ASN A 389 7.22 -14.85 -6.42
N PRO A 390 6.92 -14.05 -7.44
CA PRO A 390 5.94 -14.38 -8.46
C PRO A 390 6.34 -15.62 -9.25
N THR A 391 5.37 -16.51 -9.49
CA THR A 391 5.52 -17.69 -10.35
C THR A 391 5.13 -17.39 -11.79
N HIS A 392 4.19 -16.45 -11.96
CA HIS A 392 3.64 -16.06 -13.27
C HIS A 392 3.51 -14.54 -13.35
N VAL A 393 3.56 -14.05 -14.57
CA VAL A 393 3.31 -12.65 -14.90
C VAL A 393 2.25 -12.55 -16.00
N ILE A 394 1.31 -11.64 -15.82
CA ILE A 394 0.37 -11.27 -16.88
C ILE A 394 0.80 -9.92 -17.43
N ARG A 395 1.14 -9.87 -18.73
CA ARG A 395 1.41 -8.62 -19.43
C ARG A 395 0.18 -8.17 -20.18
N VAL A 396 -0.28 -6.98 -19.85
CA VAL A 396 -1.40 -6.31 -20.52
C VAL A 396 -0.84 -5.34 -21.55
N LYS A 397 -1.02 -5.63 -22.83
CA LYS A 397 -0.50 -4.81 -23.92
C LYS A 397 -1.41 -4.92 -25.15
N ASN A 398 -1.68 -3.80 -25.84
CA ASN A 398 -2.44 -3.73 -27.09
C ASN A 398 -3.84 -4.39 -27.04
N GLY A 399 -4.57 -4.24 -25.93
CA GLY A 399 -5.89 -4.84 -25.79
C GLY A 399 -5.90 -6.35 -25.55
N GLU A 400 -4.73 -6.95 -25.32
CA GLU A 400 -4.61 -8.38 -24.96
C GLU A 400 -3.93 -8.54 -23.61
N PHE A 401 -4.24 -9.61 -22.92
CA PHE A 401 -3.49 -10.08 -21.76
C PHE A 401 -2.99 -11.50 -21.98
N ARG A 402 -1.74 -11.75 -21.60
CA ARG A 402 -1.11 -13.07 -21.71
C ARG A 402 -0.44 -13.43 -20.39
N MET A 403 -0.67 -14.64 -19.93
CA MET A 403 -0.02 -15.19 -18.75
C MET A 403 1.19 -16.01 -19.17
N GLU A 404 2.33 -15.71 -18.54
CA GLU A 404 3.62 -16.35 -18.82
C GLU A 404 4.29 -16.72 -17.48
N ASN A 405 5.21 -17.70 -17.52
CA ASN A 405 6.04 -18.00 -16.36
C ASN A 405 6.95 -16.81 -16.02
N CYS A 406 7.07 -16.49 -14.75
CA CYS A 406 7.96 -15.44 -14.28
C CYS A 406 9.34 -16.01 -13.97
N TYR A 407 10.36 -15.56 -14.70
CA TYR A 407 11.77 -15.90 -14.46
C TYR A 407 12.55 -14.76 -13.79
N GLY A 408 11.87 -13.71 -13.38
CA GLY A 408 12.37 -12.50 -12.76
C GLY A 408 11.68 -11.26 -13.32
N LEU A 409 11.60 -10.22 -12.52
CA LEU A 409 11.07 -8.93 -12.92
C LEU A 409 12.23 -7.97 -13.21
N THR A 410 12.14 -7.24 -14.32
CA THR A 410 13.13 -6.27 -14.74
C THR A 410 12.61 -4.85 -14.60
N ASP A 411 13.47 -3.84 -14.59
CA ASP A 411 13.04 -2.44 -14.58
C ASP A 411 12.17 -2.11 -15.81
N ALA A 412 12.47 -2.71 -16.95
CA ALA A 412 11.69 -2.55 -18.18
C ALA A 412 10.23 -3.04 -18.05
N ASP A 413 9.93 -3.94 -17.13
CA ASP A 413 8.57 -4.39 -16.88
C ASP A 413 7.72 -3.33 -16.17
N PHE A 414 8.36 -2.36 -15.51
CA PHE A 414 7.73 -1.24 -14.80
C PHE A 414 7.90 0.10 -15.53
N GLU A 415 8.87 0.18 -16.47
CA GLU A 415 9.04 1.31 -17.38
C GLU A 415 8.08 1.13 -18.55
N HIS A 416 6.97 1.84 -18.54
CA HIS A 416 6.01 1.81 -19.64
C HIS A 416 6.43 2.82 -20.70
N GLU A 417 6.82 2.33 -21.89
CA GLU A 417 6.88 3.18 -23.07
C GLU A 417 5.52 3.83 -23.29
N GLU A 418 5.52 5.13 -23.55
CA GLU A 418 4.32 5.88 -23.93
C GLU A 418 3.67 5.17 -25.12
N GLN A 419 2.57 4.46 -24.87
CA GLN A 419 1.76 3.94 -25.96
C GLN A 419 1.00 5.12 -26.57
N THR A 420 1.51 5.60 -27.68
CA THR A 420 0.75 6.41 -28.61
C THR A 420 -0.44 5.58 -29.08
N GLY A 421 -1.61 5.83 -28.50
CA GLY A 421 -2.87 5.56 -29.15
C GLY A 421 -3.80 4.52 -28.53
N ASP A 422 -4.75 5.03 -27.74
CA ASP A 422 -6.03 4.35 -27.45
C ASP A 422 -6.74 3.83 -28.71
N ALA A 423 -6.55 4.50 -29.86
CA ALA A 423 -7.16 4.09 -31.13
C ALA A 423 -6.66 2.75 -31.67
N THR A 424 -5.40 2.40 -31.45
CA THR A 424 -4.84 1.11 -31.92
C THR A 424 -5.24 -0.04 -31.00
N ALA A 425 -5.33 0.20 -29.70
CA ALA A 425 -5.80 -0.79 -28.72
C ALA A 425 -7.29 -1.08 -28.91
N MET A 426 -8.12 -0.06 -29.16
CA MET A 426 -9.54 -0.22 -29.49
C MET A 426 -9.76 -0.96 -30.81
N ALA A 427 -8.93 -0.68 -31.83
CA ALA A 427 -9.02 -1.39 -33.12
C ALA A 427 -8.59 -2.87 -33.01
N ALA A 428 -7.55 -3.19 -32.23
CA ALA A 428 -7.13 -4.56 -31.98
C ALA A 428 -8.16 -5.36 -31.19
N ALA A 429 -8.77 -4.75 -30.18
CA ALA A 429 -9.83 -5.35 -29.38
C ALA A 429 -11.12 -5.55 -30.21
N ALA A 430 -11.49 -4.61 -31.09
CA ALA A 430 -12.60 -4.75 -32.01
C ALA A 430 -12.38 -5.93 -33.00
N ALA A 431 -11.17 -6.05 -33.54
CA ALA A 431 -10.81 -7.19 -34.41
C ALA A 431 -10.85 -8.54 -33.70
N ALA A 432 -10.50 -8.58 -32.39
CA ALA A 432 -10.59 -9.78 -31.56
C ALA A 432 -12.07 -10.19 -31.32
N VAL A 433 -12.96 -9.20 -31.15
CA VAL A 433 -14.42 -9.46 -31.03
C VAL A 433 -15.00 -9.99 -32.34
N GLU A 434 -14.66 -9.38 -33.49
CA GLU A 434 -15.08 -9.89 -34.80
C GLU A 434 -14.63 -11.34 -35.01
N LYS A 435 -13.42 -11.67 -34.60
CA LYS A 435 -12.90 -13.03 -34.68
C LYS A 435 -13.64 -14.00 -33.76
N ALA A 436 -13.90 -13.59 -32.50
CA ALA A 436 -14.66 -14.40 -31.53
C ALA A 436 -16.11 -14.61 -31.94
N VAL A 437 -16.74 -13.61 -32.57
CA VAL A 437 -18.09 -13.71 -33.15
C VAL A 437 -18.11 -14.64 -34.36
N ALA A 438 -17.09 -14.55 -35.23
CA ALA A 438 -16.96 -15.41 -36.41
C ALA A 438 -16.70 -16.89 -36.05
N GLU A 439 -16.04 -17.16 -34.92
CA GLU A 439 -15.79 -18.51 -34.40
C GLU A 439 -16.94 -19.09 -33.56
N GLY A 440 -18.12 -18.43 -33.50
CA GLY A 440 -19.37 -18.95 -32.90
C GLY A 440 -19.40 -18.91 -31.36
N GLY A 441 -18.52 -18.16 -30.71
CA GLY A 441 -18.42 -18.09 -29.25
C GLY A 441 -19.36 -17.10 -28.54
N VAL A 442 -20.09 -16.23 -29.27
CA VAL A 442 -20.98 -15.21 -28.69
C VAL A 442 -22.42 -15.51 -29.02
N LYS A 443 -23.28 -15.69 -28.02
CA LYS A 443 -24.72 -15.81 -28.22
C LYS A 443 -25.30 -14.45 -28.61
N GLU A 444 -26.12 -14.45 -29.68
CA GLU A 444 -26.79 -13.28 -30.27
C GLU A 444 -27.73 -12.50 -29.31
N GLU A 445 -27.99 -13.02 -28.12
CA GLU A 445 -28.96 -12.45 -27.15
C GLU A 445 -28.48 -11.19 -26.41
N VAL A 446 -27.21 -10.79 -26.57
CA VAL A 446 -26.62 -9.63 -25.83
C VAL A 446 -26.74 -8.30 -26.61
N LEU A 447 -27.25 -8.35 -27.85
CA LEU A 447 -27.29 -7.16 -28.76
C LEU A 447 -28.62 -6.39 -28.75
N ALA A 448 -29.56 -6.68 -27.84
CA ALA A 448 -30.81 -5.89 -27.76
C ALA A 448 -30.64 -4.70 -26.82
N PRO A 449 -30.91 -3.46 -27.27
CA PRO A 449 -30.85 -2.30 -26.41
C PRO A 449 -31.95 -2.36 -25.34
N ALA A 450 -31.55 -2.16 -24.08
CA ALA A 450 -32.49 -2.00 -22.98
C ALA A 450 -33.42 -0.79 -23.26
N ARG A 451 -34.72 -1.05 -23.31
CA ARG A 451 -35.77 -0.03 -23.32
C ARG A 451 -36.01 0.52 -21.93
#